data_dcd4db4545c0dc330b3577414d796173
#
_entry.id   dcd4db4545c0dc330b3577414d796173
#
_cell.length_a   1.000
_cell.length_b   1.000
_cell.length_c   1.000
_cell.angle_alpha   90.00
_cell.angle_beta   90.00
_cell.angle_gamma   90.00
#
_symmetry.space_group_name_H-M   'P 1'
#
loop_
_entity.id
_entity.type
_entity.pdbx_description
1 polymer ?
#
loop_
_entity_poly.entity_id
_entity_poly.type
_entity_poly.pdbx_seq_one_letter_code
_entity_poly.pdbx_strand_id
1 'polypeptide(L)'
;MDTEDFKNKLLQIKEANDKIFGSLLKDTEIYNNIIFVYTPPKVGSTSLVSSIRISASHKFSIIHIHDEIMLTFFTGIKYISINEIIQYNSYIGKNVFVIDVYRTPIERKMSEFFEKISPYHFNNSEENINNYSVKRVTERFNKVFPHLALGDHYIDVYNIPIPESFDNIKKFLLYKNSNINYIKLRLKDSDKWGEILSEILCTEIIIVSDYETNNKIIGGLYSKFKNEYKLPSNYFEIIKNDKYLQFYYSDEEINDYLSLWTAKLTEPVLSYTKPEYLFYVNLNLENQIYNDIQSEHYIDNGCLCKGCSSKRKDIFEKAKKGIIIKEKINHIEVVNEIIDNKNKLINKIVNKINQKNKNKNKLKNTLITNSSNKIKSNLMTSFIGLK
;
A
#
# COMPACT_ATOMS: atom_id res chain seq x y z
N MET A 1 -0.77 -10.56 -31.18
CA MET A 1 -1.39 -11.36 -30.11
C MET A 1 -2.30 -12.36 -30.80
N ASP A 2 -2.10 -13.64 -30.58
CA ASP A 2 -2.94 -14.68 -31.20
C ASP A 2 -4.36 -14.56 -30.63
N THR A 3 -5.37 -14.97 -31.42
CA THR A 3 -6.79 -14.88 -31.01
C THR A 3 -7.06 -15.68 -29.71
N GLU A 4 -6.32 -16.76 -29.48
CA GLU A 4 -6.41 -17.60 -28.30
C GLU A 4 -5.79 -16.90 -27.07
N ASP A 5 -4.65 -16.26 -27.23
CA ASP A 5 -4.01 -15.48 -26.17
C ASP A 5 -4.90 -14.32 -25.70
N PHE A 6 -5.57 -13.66 -26.62
CA PHE A 6 -6.52 -12.58 -26.29
C PHE A 6 -7.71 -13.10 -25.48
N LYS A 7 -8.32 -14.24 -25.89
CA LYS A 7 -9.42 -14.86 -25.15
C LYS A 7 -9.01 -15.26 -23.74
N ASN A 8 -7.84 -15.89 -23.61
CA ASN A 8 -7.29 -16.29 -22.30
C ASN A 8 -7.06 -15.09 -21.40
N LYS A 9 -6.51 -14.00 -21.95
CA LYS A 9 -6.30 -12.76 -21.21
C LYS A 9 -7.63 -12.15 -20.74
N LEU A 10 -8.63 -12.10 -21.60
CA LEU A 10 -9.96 -11.58 -21.25
C LEU A 10 -10.64 -12.42 -20.15
N LEU A 11 -10.49 -13.74 -20.19
CA LEU A 11 -10.98 -14.63 -19.13
C LEU A 11 -10.32 -14.34 -17.79
N GLN A 12 -9.00 -14.12 -17.76
CA GLN A 12 -8.27 -13.76 -16.55
C GLN A 12 -8.71 -12.40 -16.00
N ILE A 13 -8.91 -11.39 -16.88
CA ILE A 13 -9.41 -10.07 -16.47
C ILE A 13 -10.81 -10.21 -15.85
N LYS A 14 -11.69 -10.97 -16.50
CA LYS A 14 -13.04 -11.25 -15.98
C LYS A 14 -12.98 -11.96 -14.63
N GLU A 15 -12.15 -12.98 -14.48
CA GLU A 15 -11.97 -13.69 -13.19
C GLU A 15 -11.47 -12.77 -12.08
N ALA A 16 -10.47 -11.91 -12.37
CA ALA A 16 -9.99 -10.92 -11.42
C ALA A 16 -11.09 -9.93 -11.02
N ASN A 17 -11.85 -9.45 -11.99
CA ASN A 17 -12.99 -8.57 -11.77
C ASN A 17 -14.07 -9.23 -10.93
N ASP A 18 -14.42 -10.48 -11.20
CA ASP A 18 -15.40 -11.23 -10.44
C ASP A 18 -14.94 -11.48 -8.98
N LYS A 19 -13.65 -11.65 -8.73
CA LYS A 19 -13.10 -11.74 -7.37
C LYS A 19 -13.22 -10.41 -6.60
N ILE A 20 -13.15 -9.28 -7.28
CA ILE A 20 -13.32 -7.96 -6.66
C ILE A 20 -14.80 -7.65 -6.41
N PHE A 21 -15.67 -7.93 -7.39
CA PHE A 21 -17.05 -7.44 -7.42
C PHE A 21 -18.12 -8.53 -7.39
N GLY A 22 -17.77 -9.81 -7.43
CA GLY A 22 -18.70 -10.92 -7.65
C GLY A 22 -19.77 -11.14 -6.57
N SER A 23 -19.59 -10.55 -5.37
CA SER A 23 -20.59 -10.60 -4.31
C SER A 23 -21.71 -9.55 -4.46
N LEU A 24 -21.55 -8.60 -5.38
CA LEU A 24 -22.52 -7.55 -5.62
C LEU A 24 -23.69 -8.07 -6.46
N LEU A 25 -24.88 -7.68 -6.07
CA LEU A 25 -26.09 -7.98 -6.84
C LEU A 25 -26.06 -7.22 -8.17
N LYS A 26 -26.21 -7.96 -9.28
CA LYS A 26 -26.30 -7.38 -10.63
C LYS A 26 -27.53 -6.45 -10.68
N ASP A 27 -27.44 -5.47 -11.59
CA ASP A 27 -28.48 -4.46 -11.83
C ASP A 27 -28.77 -3.51 -10.65
N THR A 28 -27.94 -3.52 -9.62
CA THR A 28 -27.99 -2.50 -8.57
C THR A 28 -27.17 -1.28 -8.94
N GLU A 29 -27.50 -0.14 -8.35
CA GLU A 29 -26.70 1.10 -8.54
C GLU A 29 -25.25 0.91 -8.11
N ILE A 30 -25.03 0.22 -7.00
CA ILE A 30 -23.67 -0.12 -6.49
C ILE A 30 -22.91 -1.00 -7.48
N TYR A 31 -23.57 -1.94 -8.15
CA TYR A 31 -22.93 -2.78 -9.15
C TYR A 31 -22.52 -2.00 -10.41
N ASN A 32 -23.36 -1.05 -10.81
CA ASN A 32 -23.20 -0.30 -12.06
C ASN A 32 -22.29 0.92 -11.92
N ASN A 33 -22.02 1.41 -10.71
CA ASN A 33 -21.20 2.58 -10.45
C ASN A 33 -19.99 2.20 -9.58
N ILE A 34 -18.80 2.41 -10.13
CA ILE A 34 -17.55 2.01 -9.48
C ILE A 34 -16.63 3.21 -9.31
N ILE A 35 -16.03 3.33 -8.15
CA ILE A 35 -14.95 4.28 -7.86
C ILE A 35 -13.67 3.50 -7.57
N PHE A 36 -12.66 3.69 -8.40
CA PHE A 36 -11.29 3.31 -8.11
C PHE A 36 -10.55 4.51 -7.52
N VAL A 37 -10.20 4.43 -6.25
CA VAL A 37 -9.18 5.33 -5.69
C VAL A 37 -7.83 4.67 -5.99
N TYR A 38 -7.34 4.93 -7.20
CA TYR A 38 -6.12 4.37 -7.74
C TYR A 38 -5.03 5.43 -7.75
N THR A 39 -4.24 5.44 -6.71
CA THR A 39 -3.27 6.50 -6.44
C THR A 39 -1.93 5.90 -6.06
N PRO A 40 -0.82 6.61 -6.29
CA PRO A 40 0.41 6.25 -5.60
C PRO A 40 0.22 6.36 -4.07
N PRO A 41 1.00 5.63 -3.27
CA PRO A 41 0.88 5.67 -1.82
C PRO A 41 1.26 7.05 -1.24
N LYS A 42 0.78 7.35 -0.04
CA LYS A 42 1.12 8.51 0.80
C LYS A 42 0.68 9.88 0.26
N VAL A 43 -0.40 9.90 -0.49
CA VAL A 43 -1.01 11.13 -1.03
C VAL A 43 -2.33 11.52 -0.33
N GLY A 44 -2.69 10.87 0.80
CA GLY A 44 -3.93 11.11 1.52
C GLY A 44 -5.10 10.23 1.06
N SER A 45 -4.82 9.17 0.32
CA SER A 45 -5.82 8.25 -0.23
C SER A 45 -6.71 7.58 0.81
N THR A 46 -6.21 7.27 2.01
CA THR A 46 -7.00 6.63 3.07
C THR A 46 -8.13 7.54 3.55
N SER A 47 -7.83 8.81 3.85
CA SER A 47 -8.85 9.80 4.22
C SER A 47 -9.87 10.00 3.10
N LEU A 48 -9.41 10.05 1.84
CA LEU A 48 -10.28 10.13 0.67
C LEU A 48 -11.21 8.92 0.57
N VAL A 49 -10.68 7.71 0.67
CA VAL A 49 -11.47 6.47 0.61
C VAL A 49 -12.47 6.39 1.75
N SER A 50 -12.07 6.71 2.98
CA SER A 50 -12.95 6.72 4.14
C SER A 50 -14.09 7.73 3.95
N SER A 51 -13.78 8.93 3.44
CA SER A 51 -14.78 9.95 3.12
C SER A 51 -15.80 9.47 2.09
N ILE A 52 -15.33 8.90 0.98
CA ILE A 52 -16.23 8.40 -0.07
C ILE A 52 -17.05 7.19 0.44
N ARG A 53 -16.45 6.27 1.20
CA ARG A 53 -17.16 5.11 1.75
C ARG A 53 -18.27 5.50 2.72
N ILE A 54 -17.99 6.44 3.62
CA ILE A 54 -18.99 6.94 4.57
C ILE A 54 -20.15 7.62 3.84
N SER A 55 -19.85 8.40 2.81
CA SER A 55 -20.82 9.25 2.12
C SER A 55 -21.58 8.52 1.00
N ALA A 56 -20.94 7.61 0.26
CA ALA A 56 -21.41 7.15 -1.04
C ALA A 56 -21.41 5.62 -1.25
N SER A 57 -21.17 4.81 -0.20
CA SER A 57 -21.19 3.34 -0.33
C SER A 57 -22.57 2.75 -0.66
N HIS A 58 -23.64 3.50 -0.48
CA HIS A 58 -24.99 3.11 -0.88
C HIS A 58 -25.22 3.21 -2.40
N LYS A 59 -24.34 3.93 -3.12
CA LYS A 59 -24.48 4.23 -4.55
C LYS A 59 -23.31 3.68 -5.38
N PHE A 60 -22.13 3.54 -4.78
CA PHE A 60 -20.88 3.15 -5.47
C PHE A 60 -20.20 1.97 -4.81
N SER A 61 -19.62 1.09 -5.63
CA SER A 61 -18.58 0.16 -5.21
C SER A 61 -17.23 0.88 -5.19
N ILE A 62 -16.53 0.89 -4.06
CA ILE A 62 -15.33 1.71 -3.85
C ILE A 62 -14.12 0.82 -3.61
N ILE A 63 -13.17 0.88 -4.52
CA ILE A 63 -11.91 0.13 -4.51
C ILE A 63 -10.75 1.07 -4.22
N HIS A 64 -9.96 0.74 -3.19
CA HIS A 64 -8.71 1.43 -2.88
C HIS A 64 -7.54 0.56 -3.31
N ILE A 65 -6.72 1.06 -4.21
CA ILE A 65 -5.61 0.31 -4.79
C ILE A 65 -4.44 1.22 -5.17
N HIS A 66 -3.22 0.75 -4.96
CA HIS A 66 -2.00 1.52 -5.25
C HIS A 66 -1.22 0.99 -6.45
N ASP A 67 -1.22 -0.34 -6.64
CA ASP A 67 -0.41 -1.00 -7.65
C ASP A 67 -0.93 -2.42 -7.98
N GLU A 68 -0.31 -3.04 -8.97
CA GLU A 68 -0.62 -4.40 -9.42
C GLU A 68 -0.26 -5.48 -8.38
N ILE A 69 0.64 -5.18 -7.45
CA ILE A 69 0.96 -6.09 -6.34
C ILE A 69 -0.26 -6.21 -5.42
N MET A 70 -0.87 -5.07 -5.11
CA MET A 70 -2.10 -5.01 -4.32
C MET A 70 -3.26 -5.70 -5.04
N LEU A 71 -3.38 -5.52 -6.36
CA LEU A 71 -4.37 -6.23 -7.19
C LEU A 71 -4.16 -7.74 -7.14
N THR A 72 -2.92 -8.20 -7.29
CA THR A 72 -2.55 -9.62 -7.17
C THR A 72 -2.88 -10.17 -5.78
N PHE A 73 -2.65 -9.38 -4.74
CA PHE A 73 -2.99 -9.77 -3.37
C PHE A 73 -4.51 -9.98 -3.17
N PHE A 74 -5.33 -9.12 -3.75
CA PHE A 74 -6.79 -9.24 -3.66
C PHE A 74 -7.35 -10.38 -4.49
N THR A 75 -6.81 -10.59 -5.69
CA THR A 75 -7.39 -11.51 -6.67
C THR A 75 -6.69 -12.86 -6.74
N GLY A 76 -5.41 -12.94 -6.32
CA GLY A 76 -4.54 -14.09 -6.54
C GLY A 76 -4.13 -14.27 -8.03
N ILE A 77 -4.48 -13.32 -8.92
CA ILE A 77 -4.22 -13.40 -10.36
C ILE A 77 -3.08 -12.44 -10.71
N LYS A 78 -2.08 -12.95 -11.42
CA LYS A 78 -0.88 -12.21 -11.84
C LYS A 78 -1.04 -11.71 -13.27
N TYR A 79 -0.20 -10.73 -13.65
CA TYR A 79 -0.08 -10.22 -15.01
C TYR A 79 -1.33 -9.52 -15.54
N ILE A 80 -2.19 -9.04 -14.66
CA ILE A 80 -3.31 -8.17 -14.98
C ILE A 80 -3.04 -6.80 -14.39
N SER A 81 -3.23 -5.75 -15.18
CA SER A 81 -3.12 -4.38 -14.71
C SER A 81 -4.45 -3.85 -14.17
N ILE A 82 -4.37 -2.86 -13.31
CA ILE A 82 -5.55 -2.15 -12.80
C ILE A 82 -6.26 -1.43 -13.96
N ASN A 83 -5.52 -0.89 -14.91
CA ASN A 83 -6.10 -0.29 -16.12
C ASN A 83 -6.94 -1.28 -16.92
N GLU A 84 -6.52 -2.54 -17.04
CA GLU A 84 -7.32 -3.58 -17.71
C GLU A 84 -8.64 -3.84 -16.97
N ILE A 85 -8.64 -3.86 -15.65
CA ILE A 85 -9.88 -3.99 -14.86
C ILE A 85 -10.79 -2.77 -15.02
N ILE A 86 -10.22 -1.56 -15.04
CA ILE A 86 -10.96 -0.30 -15.28
C ILE A 86 -11.62 -0.33 -16.67
N GLN A 87 -10.85 -0.65 -17.72
CA GLN A 87 -11.35 -0.74 -19.08
C GLN A 87 -12.42 -1.84 -19.25
N TYR A 88 -12.22 -2.99 -18.61
CA TYR A 88 -13.20 -4.08 -18.64
C TYR A 88 -14.54 -3.66 -18.02
N ASN A 89 -14.55 -2.96 -16.89
CA ASN A 89 -15.78 -2.48 -16.27
C ASN A 89 -16.51 -1.45 -17.15
N SER A 90 -15.78 -0.57 -17.82
CA SER A 90 -16.35 0.34 -18.81
C SER A 90 -16.92 -0.41 -20.01
N TYR A 91 -16.21 -1.42 -20.52
CA TYR A 91 -16.64 -2.25 -21.66
C TYR A 91 -17.95 -2.99 -21.37
N ILE A 92 -18.15 -3.47 -20.14
CA ILE A 92 -19.42 -4.12 -19.73
C ILE A 92 -20.50 -3.12 -19.32
N GLY A 93 -20.34 -1.83 -19.63
CA GLY A 93 -21.36 -0.78 -19.51
C GLY A 93 -21.45 -0.10 -18.16
N LYS A 94 -20.48 -0.31 -17.25
CA LYS A 94 -20.49 0.36 -15.94
C LYS A 94 -19.95 1.78 -16.02
N ASN A 95 -20.43 2.65 -15.14
CA ASN A 95 -19.88 3.98 -14.90
C ASN A 95 -18.65 3.84 -13.98
N VAL A 96 -17.51 4.26 -14.45
CA VAL A 96 -16.24 4.12 -13.73
C VAL A 96 -15.66 5.50 -13.43
N PHE A 97 -15.31 5.72 -12.17
CA PHE A 97 -14.56 6.88 -11.70
C PHE A 97 -13.21 6.43 -11.20
N VAL A 98 -12.15 7.06 -11.68
CA VAL A 98 -10.77 6.79 -11.28
C VAL A 98 -10.24 8.05 -10.62
N ILE A 99 -9.97 8.00 -9.34
CA ILE A 99 -9.56 9.17 -8.56
C ILE A 99 -8.12 9.01 -8.13
N ASP A 100 -7.29 9.98 -8.46
CA ASP A 100 -5.90 10.09 -8.05
C ASP A 100 -5.64 11.42 -7.33
N VAL A 101 -4.60 11.43 -6.49
CA VAL A 101 -4.23 12.59 -5.68
C VAL A 101 -2.74 12.88 -5.84
N TYR A 102 -2.40 14.15 -5.99
CA TYR A 102 -1.02 14.63 -5.90
C TYR A 102 -0.71 15.20 -4.51
N ARG A 103 0.49 14.95 -4.03
CA ARG A 103 1.04 15.53 -2.80
C ARG A 103 2.45 16.07 -3.06
N THR A 104 2.77 17.22 -2.43
CA THR A 104 4.11 17.84 -2.50
C THR A 104 5.22 16.83 -2.18
N PRO A 105 6.34 16.90 -2.92
CA PRO A 105 7.32 15.80 -2.94
C PRO A 105 8.00 15.55 -1.60
N ILE A 106 8.35 16.59 -0.85
CA ILE A 106 9.08 16.41 0.43
C ILE A 106 8.15 15.75 1.47
N GLU A 107 6.96 16.25 1.64
CA GLU A 107 5.95 15.75 2.58
C GLU A 107 5.51 14.32 2.23
N ARG A 108 5.45 14.00 0.92
CA ARG A 108 5.17 12.65 0.46
C ARG A 108 6.31 11.69 0.79
N LYS A 109 7.58 12.10 0.55
CA LYS A 109 8.77 11.33 0.92
C LYS A 109 8.88 11.10 2.42
N MET A 110 8.64 12.13 3.24
CA MET A 110 8.57 12.00 4.70
C MET A 110 7.51 10.98 5.12
N SER A 111 6.32 11.09 4.57
CA SER A 111 5.22 10.18 4.90
C SER A 111 5.51 8.73 4.50
N GLU A 112 6.14 8.48 3.35
CA GLU A 112 6.54 7.15 2.95
C GLU A 112 7.65 6.58 3.84
N PHE A 113 8.66 7.39 4.16
CA PHE A 113 9.72 6.97 5.07
C PHE A 113 9.17 6.50 6.41
N PHE A 114 8.29 7.29 7.04
CA PHE A 114 7.72 6.95 8.34
C PHE A 114 6.73 5.78 8.29
N GLU A 115 6.04 5.55 7.18
CA GLU A 115 5.23 4.34 7.00
C GLU A 115 6.07 3.07 6.99
N LYS A 116 7.25 3.16 6.41
CA LYS A 116 8.18 2.04 6.22
C LYS A 116 9.34 2.05 7.22
N ILE A 117 9.32 2.92 8.23
CA ILE A 117 10.45 3.17 9.13
C ILE A 117 10.88 1.92 9.87
N SER A 118 9.92 1.16 10.36
CA SER A 118 10.12 -0.11 11.06
C SER A 118 10.66 -1.20 10.12
N PRO A 119 9.91 -1.60 9.05
CA PRO A 119 10.31 -2.76 8.25
C PRO A 119 11.50 -2.48 7.30
N TYR A 120 11.57 -1.29 6.68
CA TYR A 120 12.51 -1.06 5.57
C TYR A 120 13.74 -0.25 5.96
N HIS A 121 13.64 0.59 7.01
CA HIS A 121 14.70 1.55 7.27
C HIS A 121 15.52 1.24 8.52
N PHE A 122 14.91 0.66 9.53
CA PHE A 122 15.62 0.31 10.76
C PHE A 122 15.49 -1.16 11.16
N ASN A 123 14.53 -1.90 10.60
CA ASN A 123 14.21 -3.28 10.96
C ASN A 123 14.11 -3.47 12.49
N ASN A 124 13.35 -2.58 13.12
CA ASN A 124 13.11 -2.55 14.55
C ASN A 124 11.65 -2.15 14.82
N SER A 125 11.16 -2.38 16.04
CA SER A 125 9.79 -2.01 16.39
C SER A 125 9.59 -0.49 16.43
N GLU A 126 8.37 -0.01 16.17
CA GLU A 126 8.06 1.42 16.23
C GLU A 126 8.27 1.99 17.64
N GLU A 127 8.03 1.20 18.69
CA GLU A 127 8.27 1.58 20.08
C GLU A 127 9.73 1.91 20.34
N ASN A 128 10.64 1.07 19.84
CA ASN A 128 12.08 1.29 19.96
C ASN A 128 12.53 2.49 19.13
N ILE A 129 12.05 2.59 17.88
CA ILE A 129 12.39 3.69 16.97
C ILE A 129 11.89 5.04 17.49
N ASN A 130 10.75 5.07 18.17
CA ASN A 130 10.21 6.30 18.76
C ASN A 130 11.15 6.96 19.79
N ASN A 131 12.10 6.19 20.31
CA ASN A 131 13.14 6.68 21.22
C ASN A 131 14.43 7.16 20.51
N TYR A 132 14.48 7.07 19.17
CA TYR A 132 15.66 7.53 18.43
C TYR A 132 15.74 9.06 18.40
N SER A 133 16.98 9.58 18.32
CA SER A 133 17.18 11.01 18.10
C SER A 133 16.74 11.42 16.70
N VAL A 134 16.21 12.63 16.55
CA VAL A 134 15.87 13.21 15.25
C VAL A 134 17.07 13.18 14.32
N LYS A 135 18.29 13.42 14.82
CA LYS A 135 19.54 13.36 14.05
C LYS A 135 19.70 11.98 13.39
N ARG A 136 19.55 10.88 14.15
CA ARG A 136 19.68 9.50 13.63
C ARG A 136 18.66 9.23 12.51
N VAL A 137 17.43 9.67 12.72
CA VAL A 137 16.35 9.50 11.73
C VAL A 137 16.61 10.35 10.48
N THR A 138 17.08 11.60 10.65
CA THR A 138 17.47 12.49 9.54
C THR A 138 18.59 11.92 8.69
N GLU A 139 19.62 11.39 9.33
CA GLU A 139 20.76 10.76 8.63
C GLU A 139 20.28 9.57 7.75
N ARG A 140 19.39 8.74 8.29
CA ARG A 140 18.80 7.62 7.53
C ARG A 140 17.88 8.12 6.42
N PHE A 141 17.02 9.08 6.70
CA PHE A 141 16.11 9.69 5.72
C PHE A 141 16.90 10.28 4.55
N ASN A 142 17.94 11.04 4.82
CA ASN A 142 18.79 11.62 3.79
C ASN A 142 19.47 10.56 2.90
N LYS A 143 19.85 9.40 3.46
CA LYS A 143 20.42 8.30 2.66
C LYS A 143 19.43 7.75 1.61
N VAL A 144 18.15 7.70 1.93
CA VAL A 144 17.13 7.08 1.07
C VAL A 144 16.24 8.07 0.32
N PHE A 145 16.32 9.35 0.64
CA PHE A 145 15.48 10.42 0.12
C PHE A 145 15.24 10.39 -1.40
N PRO A 146 16.27 10.28 -2.27
CA PRO A 146 16.07 10.33 -3.71
C PRO A 146 15.21 9.18 -4.25
N HIS A 147 15.14 8.07 -3.52
CA HIS A 147 14.49 6.85 -3.95
C HIS A 147 13.05 6.70 -3.43
N LEU A 148 12.61 7.60 -2.55
CA LEU A 148 11.29 7.56 -1.93
C LEU A 148 10.23 8.25 -2.79
N ALA A 149 9.01 7.72 -2.73
CA ALA A 149 7.80 8.34 -3.24
C ALA A 149 7.94 8.86 -4.69
N LEU A 150 8.33 7.98 -5.59
CA LEU A 150 8.49 8.27 -7.02
C LEU A 150 7.17 8.07 -7.77
N GLY A 151 7.05 8.78 -8.90
CA GLY A 151 5.98 8.59 -9.88
C GLY A 151 4.65 9.27 -9.51
N ASP A 152 3.79 9.32 -10.52
CA ASP A 152 2.43 9.84 -10.45
C ASP A 152 1.53 8.99 -11.35
N HIS A 153 0.34 8.60 -10.87
CA HIS A 153 -0.50 7.68 -11.63
C HIS A 153 -1.20 8.36 -12.81
N TYR A 154 -1.66 9.59 -12.61
CA TYR A 154 -2.34 10.33 -13.66
C TYR A 154 -1.44 10.59 -14.86
N ILE A 155 -0.17 10.95 -14.61
CA ILE A 155 0.80 11.26 -15.66
C ILE A 155 1.48 10.00 -16.23
N ASP A 156 1.85 9.06 -15.38
CA ASP A 156 2.75 7.97 -15.77
C ASP A 156 2.04 6.63 -16.00
N VAL A 157 0.81 6.44 -15.49
CA VAL A 157 0.19 5.11 -15.42
C VAL A 157 -1.12 4.99 -16.18
N TYR A 158 -1.99 6.01 -16.14
CA TYR A 158 -3.34 5.90 -16.72
C TYR A 158 -3.38 5.82 -18.24
N ASN A 159 -2.31 6.24 -18.91
CA ASN A 159 -2.22 6.25 -20.38
C ASN A 159 -3.39 7.02 -21.04
N ILE A 160 -3.65 8.22 -20.53
CA ILE A 160 -4.66 9.16 -21.02
C ILE A 160 -3.99 10.43 -21.54
N PRO A 161 -4.66 11.24 -22.37
CA PRO A 161 -4.15 12.56 -22.73
C PRO A 161 -3.94 13.44 -21.50
N ILE A 162 -2.75 14.00 -21.40
CA ILE A 162 -2.37 14.89 -20.31
C ILE A 162 -2.53 16.34 -20.79
N PRO A 163 -3.26 17.22 -20.07
CA PRO A 163 -3.33 18.64 -20.40
C PRO A 163 -1.97 19.33 -20.18
N GLU A 164 -1.81 20.55 -20.66
CA GLU A 164 -0.56 21.30 -20.50
C GLU A 164 -0.21 21.60 -19.04
N SER A 165 -1.22 21.83 -18.21
CA SER A 165 -1.05 22.10 -16.78
C SER A 165 -2.29 21.73 -15.99
N PHE A 166 -2.15 21.72 -14.67
CA PHE A 166 -3.26 21.55 -13.74
C PHE A 166 -4.17 22.79 -13.73
N ASP A 167 -5.48 22.57 -13.61
CA ASP A 167 -6.46 23.68 -13.49
C ASP A 167 -6.47 24.23 -12.05
N ASN A 168 -5.67 25.26 -11.83
CA ASN A 168 -5.51 25.90 -10.52
C ASN A 168 -6.76 26.70 -10.07
N ILE A 169 -7.70 26.97 -10.98
CA ILE A 169 -8.98 27.65 -10.66
C ILE A 169 -9.98 26.62 -10.15
N LYS A 170 -10.20 25.56 -10.91
CA LYS A 170 -11.11 24.47 -10.52
C LYS A 170 -10.55 23.60 -9.41
N LYS A 171 -9.22 23.53 -9.26
CA LYS A 171 -8.49 22.71 -8.29
C LYS A 171 -8.64 21.20 -8.50
N PHE A 172 -8.97 20.78 -9.71
CA PHE A 172 -8.98 19.40 -10.16
C PHE A 172 -8.80 19.29 -11.67
N LEU A 173 -8.40 18.11 -12.14
CA LEU A 173 -8.52 17.72 -13.54
C LEU A 173 -9.61 16.66 -13.69
N LEU A 174 -10.35 16.75 -14.76
CA LEU A 174 -11.35 15.75 -15.14
C LEU A 174 -11.17 15.42 -16.62
N TYR A 175 -10.79 14.17 -16.91
CA TYR A 175 -10.76 13.63 -18.27
C TYR A 175 -11.81 12.53 -18.39
N LYS A 176 -12.67 12.64 -19.40
CA LYS A 176 -13.74 11.66 -19.69
C LYS A 176 -13.40 10.87 -20.93
N ASN A 177 -13.48 9.55 -20.82
CA ASN A 177 -13.34 8.63 -21.94
C ASN A 177 -14.42 7.55 -21.85
N SER A 178 -15.39 7.60 -22.75
CA SER A 178 -16.59 6.74 -22.69
C SER A 178 -17.25 6.84 -21.30
N ASN A 179 -17.39 5.73 -20.59
CA ASN A 179 -17.96 5.66 -19.24
C ASN A 179 -16.92 5.80 -18.13
N ILE A 180 -15.67 6.17 -18.46
CA ILE A 180 -14.60 6.36 -17.46
C ILE A 180 -14.36 7.84 -17.23
N ASN A 181 -14.37 8.25 -15.97
CA ASN A 181 -14.05 9.60 -15.52
C ASN A 181 -12.76 9.55 -14.71
N TYR A 182 -11.66 10.08 -15.25
CA TYR A 182 -10.38 10.20 -14.55
C TYR A 182 -10.31 11.56 -13.86
N ILE A 183 -10.16 11.52 -12.54
CA ILE A 183 -10.18 12.71 -11.68
C ILE A 183 -8.82 12.81 -11.00
N LYS A 184 -8.19 13.99 -11.10
CA LYS A 184 -6.96 14.29 -10.37
C LYS A 184 -7.18 15.42 -9.40
N LEU A 185 -6.85 15.18 -8.15
CA LEU A 185 -6.93 16.14 -7.04
C LEU A 185 -5.54 16.46 -6.51
N ARG A 186 -5.41 17.53 -5.72
CA ARG A 186 -4.21 17.82 -4.93
C ARG A 186 -4.53 17.74 -3.45
N LEU A 187 -3.64 17.14 -2.65
CA LEU A 187 -3.82 17.07 -1.18
C LEU A 187 -3.86 18.48 -0.54
N LYS A 188 -3.16 19.45 -1.14
CA LYS A 188 -3.19 20.87 -0.72
C LYS A 188 -4.62 21.42 -0.68
N ASP A 189 -5.46 20.99 -1.62
CA ASP A 189 -6.84 21.47 -1.78
C ASP A 189 -7.86 20.52 -1.13
N SER A 190 -7.46 19.76 -0.12
CA SER A 190 -8.34 18.76 0.53
C SER A 190 -9.57 19.34 1.20
N ASP A 191 -9.54 20.63 1.57
CA ASP A 191 -10.69 21.40 2.06
C ASP A 191 -11.81 21.57 1.00
N LYS A 192 -11.46 21.44 -0.29
CA LYS A 192 -12.38 21.52 -1.43
C LYS A 192 -12.84 20.17 -1.96
N TRP A 193 -12.27 19.08 -1.51
CA TRP A 193 -12.61 17.75 -2.04
C TRP A 193 -14.09 17.39 -1.87
N GLY A 194 -14.70 17.81 -0.76
CA GLY A 194 -16.12 17.55 -0.51
C GLY A 194 -17.00 18.19 -1.58
N GLU A 195 -16.78 19.46 -1.88
CA GLU A 195 -17.50 20.22 -2.91
C GLU A 195 -17.26 19.64 -4.30
N ILE A 196 -15.99 19.46 -4.70
CA ILE A 196 -15.59 18.94 -6.01
C ILE A 196 -16.18 17.54 -6.26
N LEU A 197 -16.01 16.63 -5.31
CA LEU A 197 -16.47 15.26 -5.48
C LEU A 197 -17.98 15.14 -5.39
N SER A 198 -18.67 15.98 -4.60
CA SER A 198 -20.13 16.00 -4.55
C SER A 198 -20.73 16.39 -5.89
N GLU A 199 -20.16 17.39 -6.56
CA GLU A 199 -20.55 17.79 -7.91
C GLU A 199 -20.31 16.67 -8.94
N ILE A 200 -19.10 16.10 -8.98
CA ILE A 200 -18.72 15.09 -9.99
C ILE A 200 -19.50 13.78 -9.80
N LEU A 201 -19.70 13.33 -8.55
CA LEU A 201 -20.36 12.06 -8.22
C LEU A 201 -21.88 12.21 -8.07
N CYS A 202 -22.41 13.42 -8.17
CA CYS A 202 -23.83 13.73 -7.95
C CYS A 202 -24.35 13.12 -6.63
N THR A 203 -23.56 13.25 -5.56
CA THR A 203 -23.91 12.76 -4.22
C THR A 203 -23.06 13.52 -3.18
N GLU A 204 -23.65 13.85 -2.04
CA GLU A 204 -22.93 14.57 -0.99
C GLU A 204 -21.73 13.77 -0.47
N ILE A 205 -20.54 14.38 -0.47
CA ILE A 205 -19.31 13.79 0.05
C ILE A 205 -18.82 14.60 1.25
N ILE A 206 -18.79 13.96 2.41
CA ILE A 206 -18.29 14.52 3.65
C ILE A 206 -16.84 14.08 3.83
N ILE A 207 -15.92 15.05 3.93
CA ILE A 207 -14.50 14.75 4.11
C ILE A 207 -14.22 14.47 5.58
N VAL A 208 -13.58 13.33 5.84
CA VAL A 208 -13.10 12.93 7.16
C VAL A 208 -11.59 12.77 7.14
N SER A 209 -10.95 13.12 8.26
CA SER A 209 -9.54 12.83 8.47
C SER A 209 -9.38 11.43 9.03
N ASP A 210 -8.64 10.58 8.34
CA ASP A 210 -8.39 9.21 8.74
C ASP A 210 -6.93 8.84 8.55
N TYR A 211 -6.42 7.95 9.43
CA TYR A 211 -5.09 7.38 9.34
C TYR A 211 -3.94 8.39 9.34
N GLU A 212 -3.98 9.37 10.22
CA GLU A 212 -2.89 10.33 10.39
C GLU A 212 -1.68 9.68 11.09
N THR A 213 -0.48 9.94 10.54
CA THR A 213 0.78 9.43 11.12
C THR A 213 0.99 9.93 12.56
N ASN A 214 0.49 11.09 12.90
CA ASN A 214 0.59 11.65 14.25
C ASN A 214 -0.13 10.80 15.31
N ASN A 215 -1.12 10.01 14.93
CA ASN A 215 -1.91 9.16 15.81
C ASN A 215 -1.29 7.75 15.99
N LYS A 216 -0.17 7.47 15.32
CA LYS A 216 0.57 6.20 15.45
C LYS A 216 1.59 6.27 16.59
N ILE A 217 2.13 5.12 17.01
CA ILE A 217 3.20 5.01 18.00
C ILE A 217 4.38 5.93 17.65
N ILE A 218 4.74 5.96 16.38
CA ILE A 218 5.83 6.78 15.85
C ILE A 218 5.48 8.28 15.71
N GLY A 219 4.23 8.69 16.00
CA GLY A 219 3.72 10.04 15.74
C GLY A 219 4.49 11.14 16.45
N GLY A 220 4.95 10.90 17.68
CA GLY A 220 5.76 11.87 18.43
C GLY A 220 7.10 12.17 17.74
N LEU A 221 7.80 11.15 17.28
CA LEU A 221 9.05 11.29 16.55
C LEU A 221 8.82 11.91 15.17
N TYR A 222 7.73 11.52 14.47
CA TYR A 222 7.36 12.13 13.20
C TYR A 222 7.14 13.65 13.30
N SER A 223 6.41 14.09 14.33
CA SER A 223 6.14 15.52 14.55
C SER A 223 7.43 16.29 14.84
N LYS A 224 8.32 15.76 15.70
CA LYS A 224 9.63 16.36 15.97
C LYS A 224 10.47 16.43 14.70
N PHE A 225 10.53 15.33 13.95
CA PHE A 225 11.27 15.27 12.67
C PHE A 225 10.77 16.34 11.68
N LYS A 226 9.46 16.46 11.46
CA LYS A 226 8.90 17.46 10.55
C LYS A 226 9.29 18.90 10.94
N ASN A 227 9.32 19.20 12.22
CA ASN A 227 9.66 20.53 12.72
C ASN A 227 11.15 20.85 12.60
N GLU A 228 12.01 19.86 12.88
CA GLU A 228 13.45 20.03 12.95
C GLU A 228 14.18 19.73 11.64
N TYR A 229 13.53 19.04 10.69
CA TYR A 229 14.17 18.65 9.43
C TYR A 229 14.61 19.86 8.62
N LYS A 230 15.85 19.81 8.18
CA LYS A 230 16.47 20.77 7.28
C LYS A 230 16.83 20.07 5.98
N LEU A 231 16.53 20.67 4.85
CA LEU A 231 16.70 20.08 3.53
C LEU A 231 18.14 20.25 3.03
N PRO A 232 18.85 19.18 2.66
CA PRO A 232 20.14 19.29 1.97
C PRO A 232 20.03 20.04 0.64
N SER A 233 21.00 20.91 0.34
CA SER A 233 20.96 21.75 -0.86
C SER A 233 20.90 20.96 -2.16
N ASN A 234 21.56 19.80 -2.25
CA ASN A 234 21.46 18.92 -3.41
C ASN A 234 20.08 18.28 -3.57
N TYR A 235 19.28 18.14 -2.52
CA TYR A 235 17.88 17.67 -2.63
C TYR A 235 16.94 18.81 -2.99
N PHE A 236 17.25 20.03 -2.56
CA PHE A 236 16.49 21.21 -2.97
C PHE A 236 16.48 21.35 -4.50
N GLU A 237 17.64 21.14 -5.15
CA GLU A 237 17.71 21.19 -6.62
C GLU A 237 16.90 20.08 -7.29
N ILE A 238 16.83 18.87 -6.70
CA ILE A 238 15.96 17.79 -7.19
C ILE A 238 14.50 18.20 -7.10
N ILE A 239 14.07 18.80 -5.99
CA ILE A 239 12.68 19.21 -5.78
C ILE A 239 12.30 20.39 -6.67
N LYS A 240 13.19 21.37 -6.82
CA LYS A 240 12.98 22.51 -7.69
C LYS A 240 12.73 22.10 -9.15
N ASN A 241 13.40 21.04 -9.61
CA ASN A 241 13.27 20.51 -10.97
C ASN A 241 12.27 19.32 -11.06
N ASP A 242 11.42 19.08 -10.06
CA ASP A 242 10.45 18.00 -10.08
C ASP A 242 9.33 18.29 -11.09
N LYS A 243 9.24 17.46 -12.14
CA LYS A 243 8.26 17.63 -13.24
C LYS A 243 6.81 17.61 -12.77
N TYR A 244 6.51 16.87 -11.69
CA TYR A 244 5.15 16.80 -11.16
C TYR A 244 4.80 18.07 -10.37
N LEU A 245 5.74 18.62 -9.60
CA LEU A 245 5.56 19.90 -8.94
C LEU A 245 5.29 20.99 -9.96
N GLN A 246 6.08 21.05 -11.05
CA GLN A 246 5.91 22.00 -12.14
C GLN A 246 4.55 21.86 -12.86
N PHE A 247 4.04 20.63 -12.98
CA PHE A 247 2.77 20.38 -13.62
C PHE A 247 1.56 20.74 -12.73
N TYR A 248 1.61 20.39 -11.44
CA TYR A 248 0.46 20.50 -10.53
C TYR A 248 0.34 21.85 -9.84
N TYR A 249 1.35 22.70 -9.86
CA TYR A 249 1.38 23.97 -9.13
C TYR A 249 1.63 25.13 -10.09
N SER A 250 1.04 26.29 -9.80
CA SER A 250 1.40 27.53 -10.47
C SER A 250 2.79 27.99 -10.06
N ASP A 251 3.42 28.88 -10.85
CA ASP A 251 4.73 29.46 -10.52
C ASP A 251 4.72 30.15 -9.14
N GLU A 252 3.64 30.84 -8.78
CA GLU A 252 3.48 31.44 -7.46
C GLU A 252 3.47 30.37 -6.34
N GLU A 253 2.65 29.33 -6.50
CA GLU A 253 2.58 28.24 -5.54
C GLU A 253 3.90 27.47 -5.41
N ILE A 254 4.66 27.31 -6.51
CA ILE A 254 6.00 26.72 -6.51
C ILE A 254 6.97 27.59 -5.73
N ASN A 255 6.97 28.90 -6.00
CA ASN A 255 7.85 29.84 -5.31
C ASN A 255 7.55 29.88 -3.81
N ASP A 256 6.28 29.89 -3.41
CA ASP A 256 5.88 29.82 -2.02
C ASP A 256 6.36 28.53 -1.35
N TYR A 257 6.14 27.39 -1.99
CA TYR A 257 6.59 26.09 -1.49
C TYR A 257 8.11 26.02 -1.35
N LEU A 258 8.85 26.47 -2.35
CA LEU A 258 10.32 26.44 -2.33
C LEU A 258 10.89 27.43 -1.30
N SER A 259 10.24 28.59 -1.10
CA SER A 259 10.68 29.58 -0.12
C SER A 259 10.66 29.04 1.31
N LEU A 260 9.67 28.22 1.66
CA LEU A 260 9.59 27.53 2.96
C LEU A 260 10.80 26.64 3.23
N TRP A 261 11.36 26.05 2.18
CA TRP A 261 12.51 25.15 2.29
C TRP A 261 13.84 25.88 2.13
N THR A 262 13.90 26.96 1.38
CA THR A 262 15.10 27.79 1.25
C THR A 262 15.59 28.29 2.62
N ALA A 263 14.66 28.66 3.49
CA ALA A 263 14.99 29.06 4.86
C ALA A 263 15.54 27.94 5.75
N LYS A 264 15.48 26.69 5.30
CA LYS A 264 15.86 25.48 6.03
C LYS A 264 16.92 24.65 5.29
N LEU A 265 17.78 25.26 4.47
CA LEU A 265 18.81 24.54 3.73
C LEU A 265 20.00 24.17 4.62
N THR A 266 20.62 23.03 4.27
CA THR A 266 21.88 22.58 4.85
C THR A 266 22.89 22.24 3.76
N GLU A 267 24.12 21.92 4.18
CA GLU A 267 25.14 21.41 3.29
C GLU A 267 24.65 20.16 2.54
N PRO A 268 25.19 19.90 1.33
CA PRO A 268 24.86 18.73 0.54
C PRO A 268 25.24 17.43 1.28
N VAL A 269 24.47 16.38 1.10
CA VAL A 269 24.70 15.07 1.72
C VAL A 269 24.81 13.98 0.65
N LEU A 270 25.51 12.90 1.00
CA LEU A 270 25.59 11.70 0.18
C LEU A 270 24.40 10.80 0.47
N SER A 271 23.62 10.50 -0.59
CA SER A 271 22.57 9.48 -0.57
C SER A 271 23.09 8.13 -1.04
N TYR A 272 22.29 7.11 -0.83
CA TYR A 272 22.52 5.82 -1.46
C TYR A 272 22.38 5.94 -2.99
N THR A 273 23.19 5.24 -3.73
CA THR A 273 22.92 4.92 -5.13
C THR A 273 21.68 4.00 -5.21
N LYS A 274 21.05 3.91 -6.37
CA LYS A 274 19.90 3.00 -6.56
C LYS A 274 20.22 1.56 -6.18
N PRO A 275 21.38 0.98 -6.57
CA PRO A 275 21.80 -0.34 -6.13
C PRO A 275 21.91 -0.48 -4.61
N GLU A 276 22.56 0.45 -3.94
CA GLU A 276 22.73 0.43 -2.48
C GLU A 276 21.36 0.48 -1.76
N TYR A 277 20.45 1.34 -2.24
CA TYR A 277 19.09 1.44 -1.70
C TYR A 277 18.34 0.12 -1.82
N LEU A 278 18.30 -0.47 -3.01
CA LEU A 278 17.64 -1.74 -3.24
C LEU A 278 18.22 -2.86 -2.38
N PHE A 279 19.55 -2.89 -2.25
CA PHE A 279 20.21 -3.86 -1.39
C PHE A 279 19.74 -3.74 0.07
N TYR A 280 19.70 -2.53 0.63
CA TYR A 280 19.24 -2.32 2.00
C TYR A 280 17.79 -2.71 2.23
N VAL A 281 16.93 -2.33 1.31
CA VAL A 281 15.50 -2.68 1.39
C VAL A 281 15.31 -4.19 1.35
N ASN A 282 16.02 -4.88 0.44
CA ASN A 282 15.93 -6.33 0.30
C ASN A 282 16.46 -7.06 1.53
N LEU A 283 17.61 -6.62 2.07
CA LEU A 283 18.17 -7.20 3.27
C LEU A 283 17.23 -7.07 4.48
N ASN A 284 16.54 -5.93 4.60
CA ASN A 284 15.54 -5.74 5.66
C ASN A 284 14.32 -6.66 5.47
N LEU A 285 13.86 -6.84 4.24
CA LEU A 285 12.76 -7.74 3.92
C LEU A 285 13.13 -9.20 4.20
N GLU A 286 14.32 -9.65 3.82
CA GLU A 286 14.83 -10.99 4.10
C GLU A 286 14.85 -11.26 5.61
N ASN A 287 15.39 -10.32 6.40
CA ASN A 287 15.42 -10.45 7.85
C ASN A 287 14.04 -10.53 8.49
N GLN A 288 13.03 -9.83 7.94
CA GLN A 288 11.65 -9.94 8.39
C GLN A 288 11.04 -11.30 8.08
N ILE A 289 11.30 -11.84 6.88
CA ILE A 289 10.76 -13.13 6.43
C ILE A 289 11.28 -14.26 7.32
N TYR A 290 12.56 -14.22 7.68
CA TYR A 290 13.23 -15.28 8.43
C TYR A 290 13.27 -15.07 9.94
N ASN A 291 12.72 -13.97 10.47
CA ASN A 291 12.81 -13.57 11.89
C ASN A 291 14.24 -13.50 12.44
N ASP A 292 15.22 -13.37 11.59
CA ASP A 292 16.62 -13.26 11.99
C ASP A 292 16.97 -11.79 12.27
N ILE A 293 16.38 -11.28 13.34
CA ILE A 293 16.33 -9.86 13.65
C ILE A 293 17.53 -9.50 14.52
N GLN A 294 18.65 -9.26 13.88
CA GLN A 294 19.68 -8.41 14.49
C GLN A 294 20.24 -7.40 13.47
N SER A 295 19.44 -7.15 12.46
CA SER A 295 19.77 -6.31 11.33
C SER A 295 20.06 -4.88 11.70
N GLU A 296 19.48 -4.35 12.77
CA GLU A 296 19.77 -3.01 13.28
C GLU A 296 21.26 -2.84 13.58
N HIS A 297 21.93 -3.87 14.08
CA HIS A 297 23.35 -3.82 14.37
C HIS A 297 24.25 -3.60 13.15
N TYR A 298 23.93 -4.12 11.99
CA TYR A 298 24.79 -4.01 10.79
C TYR A 298 24.15 -3.28 9.61
N ILE A 299 22.87 -2.97 9.66
CA ILE A 299 22.20 -2.16 8.64
C ILE A 299 22.17 -0.69 9.06
N ASP A 300 21.96 -0.42 10.36
CA ASP A 300 21.91 0.92 10.87
C ASP A 300 23.33 1.48 11.10
N ASN A 301 23.53 2.75 10.71
CA ASN A 301 24.74 3.49 10.98
C ASN A 301 24.98 3.79 12.47
N GLY A 302 24.01 3.51 13.32
CA GLY A 302 24.07 3.78 14.76
C GLY A 302 25.00 2.85 15.55
N CYS A 303 25.25 1.61 15.08
CA CYS A 303 26.16 0.71 15.77
C CYS A 303 27.62 0.90 15.30
N LEU A 304 28.48 1.34 16.20
CA LEU A 304 29.91 1.58 15.95
C LEU A 304 30.81 0.40 16.31
N CYS A 305 30.27 -0.75 16.70
CA CYS A 305 31.10 -1.92 17.00
C CYS A 305 31.88 -2.38 15.77
N LYS A 306 33.08 -2.95 16.00
CA LYS A 306 34.00 -3.36 14.93
C LYS A 306 33.36 -4.36 13.95
N GLY A 307 32.53 -5.28 14.45
CA GLY A 307 31.82 -6.26 13.60
C GLY A 307 30.80 -5.62 12.69
N CYS A 308 29.97 -4.70 13.19
CA CYS A 308 28.98 -3.99 12.40
C CYS A 308 29.60 -3.04 11.38
N SER A 309 30.68 -2.35 11.77
CA SER A 309 31.43 -1.49 10.84
C SER A 309 32.04 -2.27 9.69
N SER A 310 32.63 -3.43 9.97
CA SER A 310 33.19 -4.32 8.94
C SER A 310 32.11 -4.86 8.01
N LYS A 311 30.99 -5.35 8.55
CA LYS A 311 29.87 -5.84 7.75
C LYS A 311 29.26 -4.76 6.85
N ARG A 312 29.05 -3.54 7.38
CA ARG A 312 28.56 -2.42 6.57
C ARG A 312 29.49 -2.13 5.39
N LYS A 313 30.80 -2.10 5.63
CA LYS A 313 31.78 -1.89 4.56
C LYS A 313 31.71 -2.97 3.49
N ASP A 314 31.65 -4.24 3.88
CA ASP A 314 31.53 -5.36 2.93
C ASP A 314 30.21 -5.30 2.14
N ILE A 315 29.11 -5.00 2.80
CA ILE A 315 27.78 -4.80 2.20
C ILE A 315 27.82 -3.69 1.14
N PHE A 316 28.39 -2.54 1.46
CA PHE A 316 28.49 -1.43 0.51
C PHE A 316 29.37 -1.75 -0.68
N GLU A 317 30.52 -2.39 -0.46
CA GLU A 317 31.39 -2.76 -1.54
C GLU A 317 30.74 -3.78 -2.50
N LYS A 318 29.99 -4.74 -1.98
CA LYS A 318 29.19 -5.67 -2.78
C LYS A 318 28.11 -4.96 -3.57
N ALA A 319 27.36 -4.06 -2.94
CA ALA A 319 26.31 -3.28 -3.60
C ALA A 319 26.88 -2.41 -4.73
N LYS A 320 27.99 -1.72 -4.51
CA LYS A 320 28.68 -0.92 -5.54
C LYS A 320 29.13 -1.75 -6.74
N LYS A 321 29.56 -2.99 -6.50
CA LYS A 321 29.95 -3.93 -7.57
C LYS A 321 28.74 -4.56 -8.27
N GLY A 322 27.52 -4.30 -7.84
CA GLY A 322 26.31 -4.89 -8.38
C GLY A 322 26.20 -6.41 -8.17
N ILE A 323 27.04 -7.00 -7.29
CA ILE A 323 27.14 -8.46 -7.11
C ILE A 323 25.83 -9.04 -6.55
N ILE A 324 25.15 -8.31 -5.68
CA ILE A 324 23.92 -8.77 -5.00
C ILE A 324 22.65 -8.43 -5.80
N ILE A 325 22.73 -7.46 -6.71
CA ILE A 325 21.60 -7.03 -7.55
C ILE A 325 21.42 -7.90 -8.77
N LYS A 326 22.40 -8.72 -9.11
CA LYS A 326 22.25 -9.73 -10.19
C LYS A 326 21.27 -10.83 -9.84
N GLU A 327 21.13 -11.18 -8.60
CA GLU A 327 19.95 -11.87 -8.12
C GLU A 327 18.85 -10.83 -8.07
N LYS A 328 18.10 -10.72 -9.15
CA LYS A 328 16.89 -9.93 -9.21
C LYS A 328 16.02 -10.40 -8.05
N ILE A 329 16.16 -9.77 -6.90
CA ILE A 329 15.09 -9.80 -5.91
C ILE A 329 14.00 -8.96 -6.56
N ASN A 330 13.25 -9.65 -7.39
CA ASN A 330 12.07 -9.12 -7.99
C ASN A 330 11.17 -8.84 -6.79
N HIS A 331 10.82 -7.58 -6.51
CA HIS A 331 9.85 -7.28 -5.47
C HIS A 331 8.61 -8.16 -5.60
N ILE A 332 8.26 -8.55 -6.82
CA ILE A 332 7.20 -9.50 -7.14
C ILE A 332 7.52 -10.91 -6.62
N GLU A 333 8.76 -11.39 -6.70
CA GLU A 333 9.14 -12.72 -6.19
C GLU A 333 9.16 -12.75 -4.67
N VAL A 334 9.71 -11.72 -4.02
CA VAL A 334 9.69 -11.59 -2.55
C VAL A 334 8.26 -11.47 -2.03
N VAL A 335 7.41 -10.65 -2.67
CA VAL A 335 5.99 -10.55 -2.30
C VAL A 335 5.26 -11.86 -2.58
N ASN A 336 5.56 -12.55 -3.68
CA ASN A 336 4.99 -13.87 -3.98
C ASN A 336 5.43 -14.91 -2.95
N GLU A 337 6.69 -14.90 -2.53
CA GLU A 337 7.19 -15.80 -1.48
C GLU A 337 6.55 -15.52 -0.12
N ILE A 338 6.33 -14.24 0.21
CA ILE A 338 5.57 -13.82 1.40
C ILE A 338 4.12 -14.31 1.31
N ILE A 339 3.48 -14.16 0.17
CA ILE A 339 2.10 -14.62 -0.07
C ILE A 339 2.04 -16.14 0.02
N ASP A 340 2.96 -16.87 -0.60
CA ASP A 340 3.01 -18.33 -0.59
C ASP A 340 3.28 -18.87 0.83
N ASN A 341 4.15 -18.21 1.58
CA ASN A 341 4.41 -18.58 2.97
C ASN A 341 3.21 -18.28 3.88
N LYS A 342 2.52 -17.15 3.67
CA LYS A 342 1.28 -16.81 4.37
C LYS A 342 0.16 -17.78 4.03
N ASN A 343 0.03 -18.17 2.77
CA ASN A 343 -0.95 -19.19 2.34
C ASN A 343 -0.64 -20.57 2.92
N LYS A 344 0.64 -20.97 2.99
CA LYS A 344 1.07 -22.21 3.68
C LYS A 344 0.72 -22.16 5.17
N LEU A 345 0.89 -21.02 5.82
CA LEU A 345 0.54 -20.84 7.23
C LEU A 345 -0.98 -20.89 7.44
N ILE A 346 -1.75 -20.22 6.60
CA ILE A 346 -3.23 -20.26 6.62
C ILE A 346 -3.70 -21.71 6.42
N ASN A 347 -3.17 -22.42 5.44
CA ASN A 347 -3.52 -23.82 5.18
C ASN A 347 -3.16 -24.72 6.38
N LYS A 348 -2.02 -24.50 7.05
CA LYS A 348 -1.68 -25.22 8.30
C LYS A 348 -2.68 -24.95 9.41
N ILE A 349 -3.14 -23.68 9.55
CA ILE A 349 -4.13 -23.31 10.56
C ILE A 349 -5.49 -23.94 10.23
N VAL A 350 -5.94 -23.82 8.98
CA VAL A 350 -7.19 -24.45 8.52
C VAL A 350 -7.19 -25.95 8.72
N ASN A 351 -6.09 -26.63 8.39
CA ASN A 351 -5.95 -28.06 8.61
C ASN A 351 -5.98 -28.43 10.11
N LYS A 352 -5.35 -27.65 10.98
CA LYS A 352 -5.44 -27.83 12.44
C LYS A 352 -6.86 -27.64 12.97
N ILE A 353 -7.59 -26.66 12.45
CA ILE A 353 -9.00 -26.41 12.81
C ILE A 353 -9.86 -27.59 12.34
N ASN A 354 -9.67 -28.04 11.11
CA ASN A 354 -10.42 -29.19 10.56
C ASN A 354 -10.13 -30.49 11.33
N GLN A 355 -8.88 -30.72 11.74
CA GLN A 355 -8.53 -31.87 12.61
C GLN A 355 -9.18 -31.75 14.00
N LYS A 356 -9.17 -30.57 14.62
CA LYS A 356 -9.87 -30.34 15.89
C LYS A 356 -11.38 -30.57 15.78
N ASN A 357 -11.99 -30.14 14.67
CA ASN A 357 -13.40 -30.36 14.42
C ASN A 357 -13.75 -31.83 14.16
N LYS A 358 -12.90 -32.57 13.39
CA LYS A 358 -13.01 -34.01 13.23
C LYS A 358 -12.91 -34.75 14.58
N ASN A 359 -11.97 -34.36 15.43
CA ASN A 359 -11.82 -34.93 16.76
C ASN A 359 -13.00 -34.59 17.67
N LYS A 360 -13.54 -33.39 17.65
CA LYS A 360 -14.76 -33.02 18.37
C LYS A 360 -15.97 -33.81 17.91
N ASN A 361 -16.12 -34.02 16.60
CA ASN A 361 -17.22 -34.82 16.05
C ASN A 361 -17.05 -36.31 16.40
N LYS A 362 -15.81 -36.81 16.41
CA LYS A 362 -15.52 -38.19 16.85
C LYS A 362 -15.84 -38.38 18.33
N LEU A 363 -15.48 -37.43 19.20
CA LEU A 363 -15.84 -37.42 20.63
C LEU A 363 -17.36 -37.35 20.82
N LYS A 364 -18.05 -36.51 20.07
CA LYS A 364 -19.51 -36.36 20.14
C LYS A 364 -20.23 -37.62 19.72
N ASN A 365 -19.75 -38.31 18.67
CA ASN A 365 -20.27 -39.59 18.22
C ASN A 365 -19.96 -40.70 19.23
N THR A 366 -18.80 -40.71 19.88
CA THR A 366 -18.46 -41.69 20.94
C THR A 366 -19.31 -41.48 22.19
N LEU A 367 -19.62 -40.21 22.55
CA LEU A 367 -20.52 -39.92 23.66
C LEU A 367 -21.97 -40.30 23.35
N ILE A 368 -22.43 -40.14 22.13
CA ILE A 368 -23.77 -40.56 21.68
C ILE A 368 -23.88 -42.11 21.67
N THR A 369 -22.87 -42.82 21.17
CA THR A 369 -22.83 -44.30 21.20
C THR A 369 -22.73 -44.83 22.62
N ASN A 370 -21.95 -44.20 23.49
CA ASN A 370 -21.86 -44.60 24.89
C ASN A 370 -23.16 -44.35 25.67
N SER A 371 -23.86 -43.23 25.41
CA SER A 371 -25.16 -42.93 26.00
C SER A 371 -26.25 -43.89 25.47
N SER A 372 -26.26 -44.22 24.17
CA SER A 372 -27.22 -45.20 23.61
C SER A 372 -26.98 -46.64 24.10
N ASN A 373 -25.70 -47.02 24.32
CA ASN A 373 -25.37 -48.30 24.92
C ASN A 373 -25.75 -48.38 26.41
N LYS A 374 -25.61 -47.26 27.15
CA LYS A 374 -26.04 -47.16 28.55
C LYS A 374 -27.57 -47.20 28.69
N ILE A 375 -28.30 -46.63 27.75
CA ILE A 375 -29.75 -46.69 27.68
C ILE A 375 -30.20 -48.13 27.33
N LYS A 376 -29.55 -48.81 26.39
CA LYS A 376 -29.84 -50.20 26.05
C LYS A 376 -29.53 -51.17 27.23
N SER A 377 -28.42 -50.98 27.96
CA SER A 377 -28.11 -51.77 29.16
C SER A 377 -29.13 -51.55 30.30
N ASN A 378 -29.57 -50.32 30.51
CA ASN A 378 -30.56 -50.02 31.53
C ASN A 378 -31.98 -50.53 31.15
N LEU A 379 -32.31 -50.59 29.88
CA LEU A 379 -33.54 -51.22 29.39
C LEU A 379 -33.50 -52.72 29.52
N MET A 380 -32.36 -53.39 29.27
CA MET A 380 -32.21 -54.87 29.48
C MET A 380 -32.27 -55.24 30.97
N THR A 381 -31.68 -54.43 31.87
CA THR A 381 -31.75 -54.72 33.31
C THR A 381 -33.17 -54.49 33.89
N SER A 382 -33.95 -53.63 33.32
CA SER A 382 -35.37 -53.44 33.72
C SER A 382 -36.33 -54.54 33.19
N PHE A 383 -35.91 -55.29 32.14
CA PHE A 383 -36.73 -56.41 31.62
C PHE A 383 -36.42 -57.76 32.31
N ILE A 384 -35.30 -57.85 33.04
CA ILE A 384 -34.89 -59.08 33.76
C ILE A 384 -35.44 -59.08 35.23
N GLY A 385 -35.98 -57.98 35.71
CA GLY A 385 -36.56 -57.83 37.05
C GLY A 385 -38.06 -58.09 37.16
N LEU A 386 -38.67 -58.58 36.08
CA LEU A 386 -40.09 -59.01 36.05
C LEU A 386 -40.20 -60.50 35.63
N LYS A 387 -39.78 -61.36 36.52
CA LYS A 387 -40.23 -62.76 36.61
C LYS A 387 -40.26 -63.21 38.06
#